data_e7cf1a7b779b38e5b012830bc522aa79
#
_entry.id   e7cf1a7b779b38e5b012830bc522aa79
#
_cell.length_a   1.000
_cell.length_b   1.000
_cell.length_c   1.000
_cell.angle_alpha   90.00
_cell.angle_beta   90.00
_cell.angle_gamma   90.00
#
_symmetry.space_group_name_H-M   'P 1'
#
loop_
_entity.id
_entity.type
_entity.pdbx_description
1 polymer ?
#
loop_
_entity_poly.entity_id
_entity_poly.type
_entity_poly.pdbx_seq_one_letter_code
_entity_poly.pdbx_strand_id
1 'polypeptide(L)'
;VPVLASGAGHGVRIARLLAYPSWRRCGVAWYGKGMNRTGLCLALLSAVLFGISTPFAKLLLDGMTPQMAAGLLYLGSGTGLALVLAARRALRLPTHDEAPLTRADVPCLLAVIASGGVAGPLLLMIGLARTDAASASLLLNLESIATLLIAWVVFRENVDRRLMLGALAIVLGAGVLSWQGHATLAPGALYIAAACLCWGIDNNLSGRLSAADPVRIAMIKGVAAGSVNLLVALLVQHAGLPGAGIAAGAAVVGFLGYGVSLVLFMLGLRHLGAARTGAYFALAPFMGAVMSLFVFHTHDIARLLVAGVLMGIGLWLHLTERHSHYHVHEPMEHTHRHTHDAHHQHTHGPDDPPGEPHTHRHVHTELAHTHAHYPDLHHRHGHDHDHESGHTHAA
;
A
#
# COMPACT_ATOMS: atom_id res chain seq x y z
N VAL A 1 -21.20 29.08 42.16
CA VAL A 1 -20.73 27.71 42.39
C VAL A 1 -20.68 27.02 41.06
N PRO A 2 -19.51 26.76 40.43
CA PRO A 2 -19.41 26.00 39.22
C PRO A 2 -19.15 24.54 39.56
N VAL A 3 -19.95 23.64 38.99
CA VAL A 3 -19.79 22.20 39.10
C VAL A 3 -18.98 21.68 37.90
N LEU A 4 -17.96 20.95 38.28
CA LEU A 4 -17.05 20.08 37.53
C LEU A 4 -17.64 19.37 36.30
N ALA A 5 -16.98 19.55 35.16
CA ALA A 5 -17.03 18.65 34.00
C ALA A 5 -15.61 18.27 33.61
N SER A 6 -15.07 17.25 34.28
CA SER A 6 -13.83 16.58 33.88
C SER A 6 -14.17 15.15 33.45
N GLY A 7 -13.89 14.79 32.21
CA GLY A 7 -14.00 13.40 31.74
C GLY A 7 -14.08 13.15 30.25
N ALA A 8 -14.31 14.17 29.43
CA ALA A 8 -14.53 13.96 27.98
C ALA A 8 -13.32 14.29 27.08
N GLY A 9 -12.16 14.62 27.64
CA GLY A 9 -11.07 15.23 26.89
C GLY A 9 -10.21 14.27 26.04
N HIS A 10 -10.13 12.99 26.36
CA HIS A 10 -9.17 12.07 25.70
C HIS A 10 -9.76 11.37 24.47
N GLY A 11 -11.04 10.99 24.50
CA GLY A 11 -11.70 10.36 23.36
C GLY A 11 -11.86 11.31 22.15
N VAL A 12 -12.05 12.60 22.42
CA VAL A 12 -12.20 13.64 21.38
C VAL A 12 -10.87 13.94 20.68
N ARG A 13 -9.72 13.75 21.32
CA ARG A 13 -8.41 13.95 20.67
C ARG A 13 -8.07 12.85 19.68
N ILE A 14 -8.40 11.59 19.96
CA ILE A 14 -8.17 10.47 19.03
C ILE A 14 -9.14 10.58 17.85
N ALA A 15 -10.41 10.94 18.10
CA ALA A 15 -11.38 11.19 17.03
C ALA A 15 -10.98 12.37 16.12
N ARG A 16 -10.26 13.39 16.65
CA ARG A 16 -9.71 14.49 15.84
C ARG A 16 -8.52 14.10 14.99
N LEU A 17 -7.75 13.08 15.36
CA LEU A 17 -6.68 12.51 14.52
C LEU A 17 -7.23 11.72 13.34
N LEU A 18 -8.41 11.11 13.50
CA LEU A 18 -9.13 10.38 12.45
C LEU A 18 -10.15 11.26 11.70
N ALA A 19 -10.46 12.46 12.21
CA ALA A 19 -11.21 13.46 11.48
C ALA A 19 -10.29 14.13 10.47
N TYR A 20 -10.60 13.99 9.18
CA TYR A 20 -9.92 14.78 8.15
C TYR A 20 -10.00 16.26 8.52
N PRO A 21 -8.88 16.98 8.57
CA PRO A 21 -8.90 18.42 8.86
C PRO A 21 -9.84 19.10 7.88
N SER A 22 -10.74 19.94 8.38
CA SER A 22 -11.57 20.80 7.57
C SER A 22 -10.67 21.81 6.85
N TRP A 23 -10.42 21.60 5.57
CA TRP A 23 -9.64 22.49 4.70
C TRP A 23 -10.45 23.75 4.34
N ARG A 24 -10.78 24.54 5.35
CA ARG A 24 -11.11 25.94 5.12
C ARG A 24 -9.81 26.74 5.22
N ARG A 25 -9.39 27.29 4.10
CA ARG A 25 -8.20 28.14 3.87
C ARG A 25 -6.91 27.38 3.57
N CYS A 26 -6.75 26.98 2.32
CA CYS A 26 -5.46 27.10 1.66
C CYS A 26 -5.70 27.79 0.33
N GLY A 27 -5.59 29.12 0.34
CA GLY A 27 -5.23 29.88 -0.84
C GLY A 27 -3.94 29.31 -1.41
N VAL A 28 -3.76 29.44 -2.70
CA VAL A 28 -2.59 29.12 -3.51
C VAL A 28 -1.33 29.26 -2.65
N ALA A 29 -0.85 28.18 -2.08
CA ALA A 29 0.43 28.15 -1.38
C ALA A 29 1.46 27.60 -2.34
N TRP A 30 2.11 28.51 -3.01
CA TRP A 30 3.49 28.49 -3.45
C TRP A 30 4.22 27.16 -3.21
N TYR A 31 4.86 26.68 -4.26
CA TYR A 31 6.01 25.80 -4.24
C TYR A 31 7.15 26.42 -3.41
N GLY A 32 6.93 26.56 -2.12
CA GLY A 32 7.89 26.99 -1.13
C GLY A 32 8.54 25.77 -0.49
N LYS A 33 9.85 25.70 -0.51
CA LYS A 33 10.80 24.70 0.02
C LYS A 33 10.56 24.27 1.50
N GLY A 34 9.37 23.81 1.84
CA GLY A 34 9.05 23.22 3.14
C GLY A 34 8.48 21.83 2.97
N MET A 35 9.22 20.80 3.40
CA MET A 35 8.73 19.42 3.45
C MET A 35 7.42 19.39 4.24
N ASN A 36 6.35 18.84 3.65
CA ASN A 36 5.06 18.68 4.33
C ASN A 36 5.22 17.67 5.47
N ARG A 37 5.50 18.19 6.68
CA ARG A 37 5.79 17.39 7.88
C ARG A 37 4.65 16.44 8.22
N THR A 38 3.41 16.86 8.02
CA THR A 38 2.22 16.01 8.26
C THR A 38 2.23 14.79 7.35
N GLY A 39 2.39 14.99 6.04
CA GLY A 39 2.46 13.89 5.07
C GLY A 39 3.61 12.93 5.36
N LEU A 40 4.80 13.47 5.71
CA LEU A 40 5.95 12.66 6.10
C LEU A 40 5.64 11.79 7.33
N CYS A 41 5.08 12.38 8.40
CA CYS A 41 4.72 11.63 9.61
C CYS A 41 3.68 10.54 9.32
N LEU A 42 2.68 10.81 8.47
CA LEU A 42 1.67 9.83 8.08
C LEU A 42 2.30 8.64 7.32
N ALA A 43 3.16 8.91 6.34
CA ALA A 43 3.82 7.87 5.56
C ALA A 43 4.78 7.02 6.40
N LEU A 44 5.60 7.66 7.25
CA LEU A 44 6.51 6.95 8.15
C LEU A 44 5.77 6.12 9.20
N LEU A 45 4.70 6.67 9.81
CA LEU A 45 3.89 5.92 10.78
C LEU A 45 3.20 4.74 10.12
N SER A 46 2.73 4.89 8.88
CA SER A 46 2.20 3.77 8.08
C SER A 46 3.24 2.67 7.92
N ALA A 47 4.47 3.02 7.48
CA ALA A 47 5.56 2.06 7.31
C ALA A 47 5.92 1.33 8.63
N VAL A 48 5.98 2.07 9.73
CA VAL A 48 6.26 1.50 11.06
C VAL A 48 5.17 0.51 11.47
N LEU A 49 3.88 0.90 11.38
CA LEU A 49 2.76 0.03 11.77
C LEU A 49 2.70 -1.24 10.92
N PHE A 50 2.89 -1.11 9.61
CA PHE A 50 2.92 -2.27 8.72
C PHE A 50 4.14 -3.16 9.00
N GLY A 51 5.34 -2.57 9.07
CA GLY A 51 6.57 -3.33 9.29
C GLY A 51 6.56 -4.11 10.60
N ILE A 52 6.23 -3.47 11.70
CA ILE A 52 6.20 -4.15 13.01
C ILE A 52 5.07 -5.19 13.13
N SER A 53 4.08 -5.17 12.25
CA SER A 53 3.03 -6.20 12.26
C SER A 53 3.58 -7.60 11.96
N THR A 54 4.64 -7.72 11.15
CA THR A 54 5.25 -9.02 10.78
C THR A 54 5.80 -9.80 11.99
N PRO A 55 6.69 -9.24 12.85
CA PRO A 55 7.15 -9.95 14.03
C PRO A 55 6.02 -10.26 15.03
N PHE A 56 5.04 -9.38 15.19
CA PHE A 56 3.89 -9.66 16.04
C PHE A 56 2.99 -10.77 15.46
N ALA A 57 2.80 -10.80 14.13
CA ALA A 57 2.10 -11.90 13.48
C ALA A 57 2.84 -13.23 13.69
N LYS A 58 4.19 -13.22 13.70
CA LYS A 58 5.00 -14.40 14.02
C LYS A 58 4.72 -14.93 15.41
N LEU A 59 4.65 -14.07 16.44
CA LEU A 59 4.32 -14.47 17.82
C LEU A 59 2.93 -15.12 17.91
N LEU A 60 1.97 -14.64 17.13
CA LEU A 60 0.60 -15.18 17.14
C LEU A 60 0.52 -16.59 16.52
N LEU A 61 1.46 -16.95 15.62
CA LEU A 61 1.50 -18.27 14.98
C LEU A 61 1.83 -19.41 15.95
N ASP A 62 2.39 -19.13 17.13
CA ASP A 62 2.61 -20.15 18.16
C ASP A 62 1.29 -20.69 18.74
N GLY A 63 0.20 -19.92 18.64
CA GLY A 63 -1.11 -20.26 19.19
C GLY A 63 -2.23 -20.51 18.18
N MET A 64 -1.94 -20.48 16.86
CA MET A 64 -2.94 -20.73 15.83
C MET A 64 -2.32 -21.17 14.50
N THR A 65 -3.15 -21.78 13.63
CA THR A 65 -2.71 -22.16 12.29
C THR A 65 -2.46 -20.93 11.39
N PRO A 66 -1.58 -21.02 10.37
CA PRO A 66 -1.36 -19.93 9.42
C PRO A 66 -2.65 -19.41 8.74
N GLN A 67 -3.56 -20.33 8.41
CA GLN A 67 -4.85 -19.99 7.82
C GLN A 67 -5.73 -19.18 8.78
N MET A 68 -5.79 -19.59 10.05
CA MET A 68 -6.51 -18.89 11.11
C MET A 68 -5.92 -17.49 11.34
N ALA A 69 -4.60 -17.39 11.38
CA ALA A 69 -3.89 -16.12 11.55
C ALA A 69 -4.21 -15.15 10.40
N ALA A 70 -4.10 -15.60 9.14
CA ALA A 70 -4.47 -14.79 7.98
C ALA A 70 -5.93 -14.31 8.06
N GLY A 71 -6.86 -15.20 8.47
CA GLY A 71 -8.26 -14.88 8.66
C GLY A 71 -8.50 -13.80 9.71
N LEU A 72 -7.96 -13.98 10.91
CA LEU A 72 -8.16 -13.06 12.04
C LEU A 72 -7.48 -11.70 11.84
N LEU A 73 -6.27 -11.65 11.25
CA LEU A 73 -5.60 -10.41 10.92
C LEU A 73 -6.42 -9.55 9.95
N TYR A 74 -6.91 -10.16 8.87
CA TYR A 74 -7.71 -9.43 7.88
C TYR A 74 -9.11 -9.09 8.38
N LEU A 75 -9.74 -9.97 9.17
CA LEU A 75 -11.01 -9.63 9.84
C LEU A 75 -10.83 -8.47 10.84
N GLY A 76 -9.74 -8.46 11.60
CA GLY A 76 -9.40 -7.37 12.50
C GLY A 76 -9.24 -6.04 11.76
N SER A 77 -8.54 -6.05 10.61
CA SER A 77 -8.45 -4.88 9.73
C SER A 77 -9.82 -4.42 9.24
N GLY A 78 -10.60 -5.31 8.63
CA GLY A 78 -11.88 -4.97 8.02
C GLY A 78 -12.94 -4.53 9.03
N THR A 79 -13.10 -5.26 10.14
CA THR A 79 -14.04 -4.90 11.22
C THR A 79 -13.62 -3.64 11.96
N GLY A 80 -12.33 -3.46 12.22
CA GLY A 80 -11.79 -2.24 12.82
C GLY A 80 -12.07 -1.01 11.97
N LEU A 81 -11.84 -1.08 10.64
CA LEU A 81 -12.19 0.00 9.72
C LEU A 81 -13.70 0.24 9.63
N ALA A 82 -14.51 -0.83 9.65
CA ALA A 82 -15.97 -0.70 9.70
C ALA A 82 -16.44 0.04 10.96
N LEU A 83 -15.87 -0.27 12.12
CA LEU A 83 -16.15 0.45 13.37
C LEU A 83 -15.74 1.91 13.30
N VAL A 84 -14.58 2.23 12.71
CA VAL A 84 -14.15 3.62 12.48
C VAL A 84 -15.13 4.37 11.59
N LEU A 85 -15.58 3.76 10.49
CA LEU A 85 -16.57 4.36 9.59
C LEU A 85 -17.93 4.54 10.28
N ALA A 86 -18.37 3.55 11.06
CA ALA A 86 -19.61 3.63 11.85
C ALA A 86 -19.54 4.75 12.90
N ALA A 87 -18.42 4.84 13.63
CA ALA A 87 -18.19 5.89 14.62
C ALA A 87 -18.18 7.29 13.97
N ARG A 88 -17.54 7.45 12.80
CA ARG A 88 -17.55 8.72 12.06
C ARG A 88 -18.97 9.13 11.65
N ARG A 89 -19.78 8.16 11.19
CA ARG A 89 -21.20 8.43 10.85
C ARG A 89 -22.01 8.83 12.10
N ALA A 90 -21.85 8.11 13.20
CA ALA A 90 -22.54 8.42 14.46
C ALA A 90 -22.18 9.81 14.99
N LEU A 91 -20.92 10.21 14.86
CA LEU A 91 -20.42 11.52 15.26
C LEU A 91 -20.69 12.62 14.22
N ARG A 92 -21.38 12.30 13.11
CA ARG A 92 -21.70 13.21 12.01
C ARG A 92 -20.46 13.95 11.48
N LEU A 93 -19.30 13.27 11.47
CA LEU A 93 -18.08 13.86 10.91
C LEU A 93 -18.21 13.95 9.37
N PRO A 94 -17.64 14.98 8.75
CA PRO A 94 -17.73 15.15 7.29
C PRO A 94 -17.21 13.89 6.59
N THR A 95 -18.03 13.32 5.73
CA THR A 95 -17.63 12.30 4.76
C THR A 95 -17.28 13.00 3.46
N HIS A 96 -16.20 12.62 2.84
CA HIS A 96 -15.90 13.06 1.50
C HIS A 96 -16.63 12.12 0.53
N ASP A 97 -17.30 12.70 -0.46
CA ASP A 97 -17.92 11.96 -1.54
C ASP A 97 -16.81 11.52 -2.50
N GLU A 98 -16.35 10.30 -2.29
CA GLU A 98 -15.48 9.58 -3.24
C GLU A 98 -16.37 8.84 -4.24
N ALA A 99 -15.84 8.52 -5.43
CA ALA A 99 -16.59 7.79 -6.44
C ALA A 99 -17.12 6.44 -5.88
N PRO A 100 -18.41 6.11 -6.09
CA PRO A 100 -18.94 4.84 -5.64
C PRO A 100 -18.38 3.69 -6.49
N LEU A 101 -18.17 2.53 -5.85
CA LEU A 101 -17.86 1.29 -6.58
C LEU A 101 -19.03 0.95 -7.52
N THR A 102 -18.71 0.66 -8.77
CA THR A 102 -19.66 0.29 -9.82
C THR A 102 -19.71 -1.23 -10.01
N ARG A 103 -20.71 -1.72 -10.74
CA ARG A 103 -20.77 -3.15 -11.10
C ARG A 103 -19.61 -3.58 -12.00
N ALA A 104 -19.04 -2.66 -12.77
CA ALA A 104 -17.88 -2.92 -13.61
C ALA A 104 -16.59 -3.17 -12.81
N ASP A 105 -16.50 -2.64 -11.57
CA ASP A 105 -15.36 -2.82 -10.70
C ASP A 105 -15.35 -4.17 -9.97
N VAL A 106 -16.51 -4.86 -9.92
CA VAL A 106 -16.66 -6.12 -9.14
C VAL A 106 -15.67 -7.21 -9.55
N PRO A 107 -15.43 -7.52 -10.85
CA PRO A 107 -14.45 -8.54 -11.22
C PRO A 107 -13.03 -8.20 -10.77
N CYS A 108 -12.63 -6.93 -10.90
CA CYS A 108 -11.33 -6.44 -10.44
C CYS A 108 -11.22 -6.54 -8.91
N LEU A 109 -12.25 -6.11 -8.18
CA LEU A 109 -12.30 -6.19 -6.72
C LEU A 109 -12.22 -7.65 -6.22
N LEU A 110 -12.91 -8.58 -6.88
CA LEU A 110 -12.82 -10.01 -6.56
C LEU A 110 -11.41 -10.56 -6.78
N ALA A 111 -10.75 -10.18 -7.88
CA ALA A 111 -9.37 -10.58 -8.15
C ALA A 111 -8.39 -10.02 -7.10
N VAL A 112 -8.56 -8.76 -6.70
CA VAL A 112 -7.81 -8.10 -5.62
C VAL A 112 -8.03 -8.80 -4.27
N ILE A 113 -9.28 -9.17 -3.94
CA ILE A 113 -9.59 -9.91 -2.72
C ILE A 113 -8.95 -11.30 -2.76
N ALA A 114 -9.08 -12.02 -3.88
CA ALA A 114 -8.56 -13.38 -4.00
C ALA A 114 -7.04 -13.42 -3.93
N SER A 115 -6.33 -12.55 -4.69
CA SER A 115 -4.86 -12.51 -4.70
C SER A 115 -4.29 -11.88 -3.44
N GLY A 116 -4.52 -10.61 -3.23
CA GLY A 116 -3.88 -9.85 -2.15
C GLY A 116 -4.57 -9.96 -0.79
N GLY A 117 -5.85 -10.38 -0.76
CA GLY A 117 -6.60 -10.54 0.50
C GLY A 117 -6.58 -11.97 1.04
N VAL A 118 -6.78 -12.97 0.19
CA VAL A 118 -6.88 -14.38 0.62
C VAL A 118 -5.54 -15.09 0.47
N ALA A 119 -5.02 -15.19 -0.76
CA ALA A 119 -3.82 -15.97 -1.04
C ALA A 119 -2.55 -15.34 -0.46
N GLY A 120 -2.32 -14.04 -0.65
CA GLY A 120 -1.13 -13.35 -0.17
C GLY A 120 -0.90 -13.50 1.33
N PRO A 121 -1.86 -13.13 2.19
CA PRO A 121 -1.71 -13.26 3.64
C PRO A 121 -1.55 -14.71 4.12
N LEU A 122 -2.26 -15.64 3.50
CA LEU A 122 -2.11 -17.06 3.83
C LEU A 122 -0.69 -17.54 3.52
N LEU A 123 -0.18 -17.26 2.33
CA LEU A 123 1.17 -17.61 1.92
C LEU A 123 2.23 -16.96 2.82
N LEU A 124 2.02 -15.70 3.19
CA LEU A 124 2.88 -15.03 4.17
C LEU A 124 2.87 -15.75 5.52
N MET A 125 1.71 -16.10 6.06
CA MET A 125 1.64 -16.78 7.35
C MET A 125 2.28 -18.16 7.30
N ILE A 126 2.12 -18.91 6.20
CA ILE A 126 2.81 -20.20 5.99
C ILE A 126 4.34 -20.01 5.92
N GLY A 127 4.79 -18.99 5.19
CA GLY A 127 6.20 -18.65 5.08
C GLY A 127 6.80 -18.19 6.41
N LEU A 128 6.08 -17.34 7.12
CA LEU A 128 6.47 -16.80 8.42
C LEU A 128 6.55 -17.90 9.50
N ALA A 129 5.67 -18.92 9.44
CA ALA A 129 5.75 -20.07 10.33
C ALA A 129 7.07 -20.87 10.15
N ARG A 130 7.71 -20.80 8.97
CA ARG A 130 8.89 -21.59 8.56
C ARG A 130 10.17 -20.75 8.40
N THR A 131 10.14 -19.46 8.69
CA THR A 131 11.26 -18.53 8.54
C THR A 131 11.35 -17.66 9.79
N ASP A 132 12.54 -17.20 10.14
CA ASP A 132 12.67 -16.20 11.21
C ASP A 132 12.03 -14.87 10.80
N ALA A 133 11.55 -14.13 11.80
CA ALA A 133 10.75 -12.93 11.55
C ALA A 133 11.56 -11.80 10.89
N ALA A 134 12.87 -11.70 11.16
CA ALA A 134 13.73 -10.68 10.59
C ALA A 134 13.97 -10.94 9.09
N SER A 135 14.33 -12.18 8.72
CA SER A 135 14.47 -12.59 7.31
C SER A 135 13.14 -12.48 6.57
N ALA A 136 12.04 -12.93 7.19
CA ALA A 136 10.71 -12.80 6.60
C ALA A 136 10.35 -11.33 6.31
N SER A 137 10.61 -10.42 7.24
CA SER A 137 10.37 -9.00 7.05
C SER A 137 11.16 -8.44 5.87
N LEU A 138 12.47 -8.73 5.77
CA LEU A 138 13.29 -8.25 4.66
C LEU A 138 12.87 -8.86 3.32
N LEU A 139 12.46 -10.14 3.29
CA LEU A 139 11.97 -10.80 2.07
C LEU A 139 10.72 -10.13 1.48
N LEU A 140 9.95 -9.38 2.26
CA LEU A 140 8.82 -8.60 1.75
C LEU A 140 9.24 -7.52 0.74
N ASN A 141 10.53 -7.14 0.67
CA ASN A 141 11.01 -6.27 -0.43
C ASN A 141 10.84 -6.91 -1.82
N LEU A 142 10.66 -8.24 -1.91
CA LEU A 142 10.33 -8.92 -3.18
C LEU A 142 8.98 -8.48 -3.74
N GLU A 143 8.09 -7.90 -2.95
CA GLU A 143 6.81 -7.34 -3.43
C GLU A 143 7.04 -6.24 -4.47
N SER A 144 8.00 -5.35 -4.25
CA SER A 144 8.34 -4.30 -5.22
C SER A 144 8.83 -4.90 -6.55
N ILE A 145 9.60 -5.99 -6.49
CA ILE A 145 10.07 -6.72 -7.69
C ILE A 145 8.91 -7.40 -8.40
N ALA A 146 8.02 -8.06 -7.67
CA ALA A 146 6.84 -8.70 -8.24
C ALA A 146 5.93 -7.67 -8.93
N THR A 147 5.69 -6.53 -8.29
CA THR A 147 4.91 -5.42 -8.85
C THR A 147 5.55 -4.89 -10.14
N LEU A 148 6.87 -4.64 -10.13
CA LEU A 148 7.64 -4.19 -11.28
C LEU A 148 7.60 -5.19 -12.44
N LEU A 149 7.82 -6.48 -12.17
CA LEU A 149 7.81 -7.52 -13.21
C LEU A 149 6.44 -7.64 -13.87
N ILE A 150 5.35 -7.56 -13.09
CA ILE A 150 3.99 -7.59 -13.63
C ILE A 150 3.73 -6.35 -14.48
N ALA A 151 4.12 -5.16 -14.02
CA ALA A 151 4.01 -3.92 -14.76
C ALA A 151 4.77 -4.02 -16.11
N TRP A 152 6.00 -4.52 -16.08
CA TRP A 152 6.82 -4.69 -17.27
C TRP A 152 6.25 -5.73 -18.26
N VAL A 153 5.94 -6.96 -17.78
CA VAL A 153 5.57 -8.08 -18.65
C VAL A 153 4.12 -8.00 -19.13
N VAL A 154 3.18 -7.65 -18.21
CA VAL A 154 1.74 -7.66 -18.50
C VAL A 154 1.28 -6.32 -19.05
N PHE A 155 1.73 -5.22 -18.43
CA PHE A 155 1.33 -3.87 -18.84
C PHE A 155 2.31 -3.20 -19.81
N ARG A 156 3.44 -3.89 -20.13
CA ARG A 156 4.48 -3.42 -21.07
C ARG A 156 5.06 -2.06 -20.70
N GLU A 157 5.12 -1.77 -19.41
CA GLU A 157 5.77 -0.55 -18.92
C GLU A 157 7.28 -0.62 -19.16
N ASN A 158 7.90 0.51 -19.46
CA ASN A 158 9.33 0.57 -19.69
C ASN A 158 10.11 0.41 -18.37
N VAL A 159 11.11 -0.47 -18.41
CA VAL A 159 12.02 -0.70 -17.27
C VAL A 159 13.43 -0.32 -17.69
N ASP A 160 14.00 0.67 -17.04
CA ASP A 160 15.35 1.13 -17.31
C ASP A 160 16.42 0.22 -16.66
N ARG A 161 17.70 0.48 -17.00
CA ARG A 161 18.82 -0.29 -16.45
C ARG A 161 18.96 -0.09 -14.93
N ARG A 162 18.57 1.06 -14.41
CA ARG A 162 18.67 1.37 -12.99
C ARG A 162 17.66 0.58 -12.17
N LEU A 163 16.41 0.46 -12.65
CA LEU A 163 15.39 -0.41 -12.08
C LEU A 163 15.83 -1.88 -12.11
N MET A 164 16.42 -2.34 -13.22
CA MET A 164 16.95 -3.70 -13.35
C MET A 164 18.07 -3.99 -12.33
N LEU A 165 19.01 -3.05 -12.15
CA LEU A 165 20.08 -3.18 -11.15
C LEU A 165 19.51 -3.17 -9.73
N GLY A 166 18.51 -2.35 -9.45
CA GLY A 166 17.82 -2.32 -8.17
C GLY A 166 17.10 -3.65 -7.88
N ALA A 167 16.38 -4.18 -8.88
CA ALA A 167 15.75 -5.49 -8.80
C ALA A 167 16.76 -6.60 -8.53
N LEU A 168 17.89 -6.61 -9.24
CA LEU A 168 18.96 -7.59 -9.04
C LEU A 168 19.52 -7.52 -7.61
N ALA A 169 19.76 -6.31 -7.08
CA ALA A 169 20.28 -6.14 -5.72
C ALA A 169 19.30 -6.69 -4.66
N ILE A 170 17.97 -6.45 -4.82
CA ILE A 170 16.94 -7.01 -3.92
C ILE A 170 16.91 -8.54 -4.02
N VAL A 171 16.95 -9.11 -5.23
CA VAL A 171 16.97 -10.57 -5.44
C VAL A 171 18.22 -11.21 -4.84
N LEU A 172 19.40 -10.59 -4.99
CA LEU A 172 20.63 -11.07 -4.35
C LEU A 172 20.51 -11.04 -2.82
N GLY A 173 19.96 -9.97 -2.24
CA GLY A 173 19.67 -9.90 -0.81
C GLY A 173 18.72 -11.00 -0.35
N ALA A 174 17.65 -11.29 -1.10
CA ALA A 174 16.74 -12.39 -0.83
C ALA A 174 17.44 -13.75 -0.94
N GLY A 175 18.34 -13.92 -1.90
CA GLY A 175 19.20 -15.10 -2.04
C GLY A 175 20.08 -15.32 -0.80
N VAL A 176 20.72 -14.28 -0.28
CA VAL A 176 21.52 -14.32 0.95
C VAL A 176 20.67 -14.82 2.13
N LEU A 177 19.44 -14.30 2.30
CA LEU A 177 18.55 -14.72 3.39
C LEU A 177 18.05 -16.14 3.25
N SER A 178 17.82 -16.58 2.01
CA SER A 178 17.21 -17.88 1.71
C SER A 178 18.24 -19.02 1.65
N TRP A 179 19.54 -18.71 1.61
CA TRP A 179 20.62 -19.69 1.48
C TRP A 179 20.81 -20.48 2.77
N GLN A 180 20.71 -21.81 2.70
CA GLN A 180 20.87 -22.72 3.83
C GLN A 180 22.18 -23.54 3.80
N GLY A 181 23.18 -23.09 3.05
CA GLY A 181 24.47 -23.81 2.93
C GLY A 181 24.47 -24.94 1.90
N HIS A 182 23.34 -25.30 1.32
CA HIS A 182 23.17 -26.27 0.25
C HIS A 182 22.46 -25.59 -0.95
N ALA A 183 22.40 -26.26 -2.09
CA ALA A 183 21.71 -25.74 -3.29
C ALA A 183 20.17 -25.69 -3.16
N THR A 184 19.65 -25.58 -1.97
CA THR A 184 18.21 -25.52 -1.67
C THR A 184 17.85 -24.18 -1.02
N LEU A 185 16.77 -23.57 -1.52
CA LEU A 185 16.18 -22.40 -0.88
C LEU A 185 15.33 -22.81 0.32
N ALA A 186 15.33 -21.98 1.37
CA ALA A 186 14.46 -22.18 2.52
C ALA A 186 12.98 -22.23 2.07
N PRO A 187 12.22 -23.30 2.38
CA PRO A 187 10.82 -23.40 1.94
C PRO A 187 9.96 -22.20 2.37
N GLY A 188 10.24 -21.63 3.54
CA GLY A 188 9.54 -20.43 4.03
C GLY A 188 9.73 -19.23 3.12
N ALA A 189 10.94 -19.03 2.57
CA ALA A 189 11.23 -17.92 1.65
C ALA A 189 10.44 -18.03 0.34
N LEU A 190 10.20 -19.24 -0.16
CA LEU A 190 9.40 -19.46 -1.37
C LEU A 190 7.93 -19.08 -1.14
N TYR A 191 7.36 -19.40 0.03
CA TYR A 191 6.00 -18.97 0.38
C TYR A 191 5.90 -17.46 0.49
N ILE A 192 6.90 -16.78 1.08
CA ILE A 192 6.94 -15.32 1.16
C ILE A 192 7.06 -14.70 -0.23
N ALA A 193 7.92 -15.24 -1.11
CA ALA A 193 8.03 -14.79 -2.49
C ALA A 193 6.71 -14.95 -3.26
N ALA A 194 5.99 -16.06 -3.07
CA ALA A 194 4.66 -16.28 -3.63
C ALA A 194 3.62 -15.29 -3.06
N ALA A 195 3.68 -14.95 -1.77
CA ALA A 195 2.86 -13.90 -1.17
C ALA A 195 3.13 -12.53 -1.82
N CYS A 196 4.41 -12.19 -2.01
CA CYS A 196 4.83 -10.97 -2.69
C CYS A 196 4.31 -10.91 -4.14
N LEU A 197 4.30 -12.04 -4.86
CA LEU A 197 3.70 -12.13 -6.19
C LEU A 197 2.19 -11.86 -6.15
N CYS A 198 1.47 -12.45 -5.19
CA CYS A 198 0.04 -12.17 -4.99
C CYS A 198 -0.22 -10.69 -4.72
N TRP A 199 0.60 -10.04 -3.90
CA TRP A 199 0.47 -8.60 -3.67
C TRP A 199 0.94 -7.76 -4.85
N GLY A 200 1.92 -8.20 -5.63
CA GLY A 200 2.27 -7.56 -6.88
C GLY A 200 1.09 -7.54 -7.87
N ILE A 201 0.33 -8.65 -7.97
CA ILE A 201 -0.93 -8.71 -8.75
C ILE A 201 -1.96 -7.73 -8.17
N ASP A 202 -2.16 -7.77 -6.85
CA ASP A 202 -3.07 -6.88 -6.13
C ASP A 202 -2.76 -5.40 -6.38
N ASN A 203 -1.51 -4.99 -6.25
CA ASN A 203 -1.06 -3.62 -6.45
C ASN A 203 -1.36 -3.12 -7.86
N ASN A 204 -1.04 -3.94 -8.87
CA ASN A 204 -1.31 -3.59 -10.27
C ASN A 204 -2.81 -3.52 -10.59
N LEU A 205 -3.63 -4.42 -10.03
CA LEU A 205 -5.08 -4.40 -10.22
C LEU A 205 -5.75 -3.27 -9.42
N SER A 206 -5.31 -3.02 -8.18
CA SER A 206 -5.84 -1.96 -7.32
C SER A 206 -5.68 -0.57 -7.92
N GLY A 207 -4.67 -0.37 -8.77
CA GLY A 207 -4.54 0.85 -9.55
C GLY A 207 -5.75 1.18 -10.42
N ARG A 208 -6.52 0.17 -10.88
CA ARG A 208 -7.78 0.37 -11.63
C ARG A 208 -8.95 0.78 -10.74
N LEU A 209 -8.89 0.48 -9.45
CA LEU A 209 -9.92 0.82 -8.46
C LEU A 209 -9.63 2.14 -7.73
N SER A 210 -8.56 2.84 -8.08
CA SER A 210 -8.02 3.99 -7.33
C SER A 210 -8.95 5.20 -7.28
N ALA A 211 -9.96 5.28 -8.16
CA ALA A 211 -10.98 6.32 -8.15
C ALA A 211 -12.00 6.16 -7.00
N ALA A 212 -12.16 4.96 -6.45
CA ALA A 212 -13.11 4.69 -5.37
C ALA A 212 -12.50 4.97 -3.99
N ASP A 213 -13.36 5.03 -2.95
CA ASP A 213 -12.95 5.24 -1.56
C ASP A 213 -12.04 4.08 -1.07
N PRO A 214 -10.74 4.35 -0.88
CA PRO A 214 -9.77 3.34 -0.51
C PRO A 214 -10.01 2.76 0.87
N VAL A 215 -10.64 3.50 1.81
CA VAL A 215 -11.00 2.99 3.14
C VAL A 215 -12.10 1.94 3.01
N ARG A 216 -13.07 2.16 2.12
CA ARG A 216 -14.14 1.18 1.82
C ARG A 216 -13.57 -0.05 1.14
N ILE A 217 -12.66 0.11 0.16
CA ILE A 217 -12.00 -1.02 -0.49
C ILE A 217 -11.23 -1.87 0.53
N ALA A 218 -10.42 -1.23 1.38
CA ALA A 218 -9.67 -1.92 2.43
C ALA A 218 -10.59 -2.63 3.44
N MET A 219 -11.71 -1.99 3.83
CA MET A 219 -12.71 -2.59 4.70
C MET A 219 -13.35 -3.83 4.06
N ILE A 220 -13.83 -3.71 2.80
CA ILE A 220 -14.48 -4.82 2.07
C ILE A 220 -13.48 -5.97 1.89
N LYS A 221 -12.25 -5.65 1.45
CA LYS A 221 -11.16 -6.63 1.29
C LYS A 221 -10.86 -7.33 2.61
N GLY A 222 -10.73 -6.58 3.71
CA GLY A 222 -10.45 -7.12 5.04
C GLY A 222 -11.55 -8.05 5.54
N VAL A 223 -12.82 -7.64 5.45
CA VAL A 223 -13.97 -8.47 5.87
C VAL A 223 -14.10 -9.71 4.98
N ALA A 224 -14.09 -9.54 3.66
CA ALA A 224 -14.30 -10.65 2.72
C ALA A 224 -13.17 -11.68 2.81
N ALA A 225 -11.92 -11.24 2.68
CA ALA A 225 -10.76 -12.12 2.72
C ALA A 225 -10.56 -12.77 4.10
N GLY A 226 -10.76 -11.98 5.17
CA GLY A 226 -10.68 -12.50 6.54
C GLY A 226 -11.74 -13.56 6.80
N SER A 227 -12.98 -13.34 6.34
CA SER A 227 -14.06 -14.32 6.46
C SER A 227 -13.75 -15.60 5.67
N VAL A 228 -13.27 -15.50 4.43
CA VAL A 228 -12.90 -16.66 3.61
C VAL A 228 -11.81 -17.48 4.30
N ASN A 229 -10.69 -16.85 4.71
CA ASN A 229 -9.60 -17.55 5.39
C ASN A 229 -10.07 -18.19 6.71
N LEU A 230 -10.88 -17.49 7.49
CA LEU A 230 -11.42 -18.02 8.75
C LEU A 230 -12.34 -19.20 8.52
N LEU A 231 -13.26 -19.11 7.56
CA LEU A 231 -14.18 -20.21 7.22
C LEU A 231 -13.42 -21.44 6.71
N VAL A 232 -12.40 -21.27 5.88
CA VAL A 232 -11.53 -22.38 5.43
C VAL A 232 -10.79 -23.00 6.62
N ALA A 233 -10.24 -22.20 7.54
CA ALA A 233 -9.59 -22.71 8.73
C ALA A 233 -10.54 -23.57 9.59
N LEU A 234 -11.77 -23.08 9.82
CA LEU A 234 -12.74 -23.75 10.70
C LEU A 234 -13.41 -24.95 10.03
N LEU A 235 -13.89 -24.80 8.79
CA LEU A 235 -14.76 -25.78 8.13
C LEU A 235 -13.98 -26.83 7.34
N VAL A 236 -12.84 -26.46 6.75
CA VAL A 236 -12.04 -27.37 5.89
C VAL A 236 -10.86 -27.96 6.66
N GLN A 237 -10.16 -27.13 7.44
CA GLN A 237 -9.00 -27.63 8.22
C GLN A 237 -9.40 -28.09 9.63
N HIS A 238 -10.64 -27.87 10.06
CA HIS A 238 -11.14 -28.19 11.41
C HIS A 238 -10.23 -27.61 12.51
N ALA A 239 -9.64 -26.43 12.24
CA ALA A 239 -8.75 -25.78 13.19
C ALA A 239 -9.53 -25.32 14.43
N GLY A 240 -8.97 -25.56 15.60
CA GLY A 240 -9.53 -25.05 16.85
C GLY A 240 -9.46 -23.51 16.89
N LEU A 241 -10.43 -22.91 17.57
CA LEU A 241 -10.37 -21.46 17.84
C LEU A 241 -9.21 -21.17 18.80
N PRO A 242 -8.40 -20.12 18.53
CA PRO A 242 -7.36 -19.71 19.46
C PRO A 242 -7.96 -19.13 20.75
N GLY A 243 -7.19 -19.12 21.81
CA GLY A 243 -7.59 -18.46 23.05
C GLY A 243 -7.96 -16.98 22.81
N ALA A 244 -8.90 -16.47 23.61
CA ALA A 244 -9.44 -15.11 23.41
C ALA A 244 -8.36 -14.01 23.37
N GLY A 245 -7.27 -14.15 24.16
CA GLY A 245 -6.14 -13.21 24.15
C GLY A 245 -5.40 -13.21 22.82
N ILE A 246 -5.17 -14.39 22.23
CA ILE A 246 -4.47 -14.54 20.94
C ILE A 246 -5.37 -14.01 19.82
N ALA A 247 -6.67 -14.31 19.84
CA ALA A 247 -7.64 -13.79 18.87
C ALA A 247 -7.74 -12.24 18.93
N ALA A 248 -7.80 -11.68 20.14
CA ALA A 248 -7.79 -10.23 20.33
C ALA A 248 -6.46 -9.60 19.86
N GLY A 249 -5.32 -10.24 20.17
CA GLY A 249 -4.02 -9.82 19.66
C GLY A 249 -3.96 -9.80 18.14
N ALA A 250 -4.47 -10.85 17.48
CA ALA A 250 -4.56 -10.92 16.02
C ALA A 250 -5.46 -9.81 15.45
N ALA A 251 -6.61 -9.54 16.08
CA ALA A 251 -7.49 -8.46 15.65
C ALA A 251 -6.81 -7.08 15.77
N VAL A 252 -6.09 -6.82 16.87
CA VAL A 252 -5.36 -5.55 17.09
C VAL A 252 -4.21 -5.41 16.08
N VAL A 253 -3.37 -6.45 15.91
CA VAL A 253 -2.28 -6.43 14.92
C VAL A 253 -2.83 -6.24 13.52
N GLY A 254 -3.92 -6.91 13.17
CA GLY A 254 -4.62 -6.75 11.90
C GLY A 254 -5.15 -5.33 11.71
N PHE A 255 -5.85 -4.79 12.69
CA PHE A 255 -6.39 -3.43 12.64
C PHE A 255 -5.28 -2.37 12.50
N LEU A 256 -4.23 -2.44 13.29
CA LEU A 256 -3.14 -1.46 13.25
C LEU A 256 -2.25 -1.65 12.02
N GLY A 257 -1.79 -2.88 11.76
CA GLY A 257 -0.81 -3.17 10.72
C GLY A 257 -1.39 -3.17 9.31
N TYR A 258 -2.63 -3.65 9.13
CA TYR A 258 -3.26 -3.77 7.81
C TYR A 258 -4.43 -2.79 7.60
N GLY A 259 -5.06 -2.31 8.68
CA GLY A 259 -6.16 -1.33 8.62
C GLY A 259 -5.65 0.11 8.71
N VAL A 260 -5.20 0.52 9.91
CA VAL A 260 -4.76 1.90 10.17
C VAL A 260 -3.57 2.28 9.31
N SER A 261 -2.59 1.38 9.17
CA SER A 261 -1.42 1.60 8.32
C SER A 261 -1.82 1.96 6.88
N LEU A 262 -2.74 1.20 6.28
CA LEU A 262 -3.21 1.48 4.92
C LEU A 262 -3.93 2.83 4.82
N VAL A 263 -4.75 3.20 5.80
CA VAL A 263 -5.40 4.53 5.84
C VAL A 263 -4.37 5.65 5.93
N LEU A 264 -3.35 5.50 6.79
CA LEU A 264 -2.27 6.47 6.91
C LEU A 264 -1.43 6.59 5.63
N PHE A 265 -1.18 5.46 4.95
CA PHE A 265 -0.52 5.43 3.65
C PHE A 265 -1.29 6.27 2.63
N MET A 266 -2.60 6.07 2.53
CA MET A 266 -3.44 6.81 1.59
C MET A 266 -3.55 8.31 1.93
N LEU A 267 -3.58 8.64 3.22
CA LEU A 267 -3.47 10.04 3.63
C LEU A 267 -2.10 10.62 3.25
N GLY A 268 -1.03 9.84 3.38
CA GLY A 268 0.30 10.19 2.89
C GLY A 268 0.31 10.48 1.39
N LEU A 269 -0.34 9.62 0.58
CA LEU A 269 -0.46 9.82 -0.88
C LEU A 269 -1.10 11.17 -1.23
N ARG A 270 -2.12 11.59 -0.48
CA ARG A 270 -2.79 12.89 -0.68
C ARG A 270 -1.92 14.10 -0.34
N HIS A 271 -0.98 13.93 0.60
CA HIS A 271 -0.09 15.03 1.05
C HIS A 271 1.24 15.13 0.32
N LEU A 272 1.80 13.99 -0.09
CA LEU A 272 3.16 13.90 -0.64
C LEU A 272 3.20 13.45 -2.09
N GLY A 273 2.10 12.87 -2.58
CA GLY A 273 2.06 12.15 -3.84
C GLY A 273 2.58 10.71 -3.74
N ALA A 274 2.36 9.93 -4.81
CA ALA A 274 2.62 8.47 -4.82
C ALA A 274 4.11 8.14 -4.62
N ALA A 275 4.99 8.84 -5.34
CA ALA A 275 6.42 8.57 -5.31
C ALA A 275 7.05 8.73 -3.91
N ARG A 276 6.76 9.86 -3.24
CA ARG A 276 7.34 10.13 -1.91
C ARG A 276 6.73 9.22 -0.84
N THR A 277 5.43 8.99 -0.89
CA THR A 277 4.75 8.10 0.08
C THR A 277 5.23 6.67 -0.08
N GLY A 278 5.34 6.17 -1.31
CA GLY A 278 5.91 4.86 -1.61
C GLY A 278 7.35 4.72 -1.13
N ALA A 279 8.18 5.78 -1.33
CA ALA A 279 9.55 5.83 -0.83
C ALA A 279 9.63 5.63 0.69
N TYR A 280 8.80 6.33 1.45
CA TYR A 280 8.79 6.18 2.91
C TYR A 280 8.18 4.85 3.35
N PHE A 281 7.13 4.38 2.68
CA PHE A 281 6.51 3.09 2.99
C PHE A 281 7.43 1.90 2.72
N ALA A 282 8.30 2.00 1.73
CA ALA A 282 9.30 0.99 1.41
C ALA A 282 10.34 0.74 2.54
N LEU A 283 10.34 1.57 3.59
CA LEU A 283 11.07 1.29 4.84
C LEU A 283 10.40 0.22 5.72
N ALA A 284 9.15 -0.14 5.47
CA ALA A 284 8.38 -1.06 6.31
C ALA A 284 9.08 -2.43 6.54
N PRO A 285 9.62 -3.13 5.51
CA PRO A 285 10.36 -4.37 5.71
C PRO A 285 11.56 -4.23 6.65
N PHE A 286 12.26 -3.11 6.58
CA PHE A 286 13.41 -2.83 7.45
C PHE A 286 12.98 -2.57 8.89
N MET A 287 11.85 -1.86 9.09
CA MET A 287 11.27 -1.66 10.43
C MET A 287 10.85 -2.98 11.06
N GLY A 288 10.28 -3.88 10.26
CA GLY A 288 9.93 -5.23 10.70
C GLY A 288 11.15 -6.06 11.09
N ALA A 289 12.21 -6.01 10.29
CA ALA A 289 13.48 -6.69 10.58
C ALA A 289 14.12 -6.16 11.89
N VAL A 290 14.20 -4.84 12.04
CA VAL A 290 14.73 -4.21 13.26
C VAL A 290 13.89 -4.60 14.49
N MET A 291 12.56 -4.52 14.41
CA MET A 291 11.69 -4.95 15.51
C MET A 291 11.86 -6.42 15.85
N SER A 292 12.08 -7.28 14.82
CA SER A 292 12.32 -8.71 15.02
C SER A 292 13.60 -8.99 15.82
N LEU A 293 14.66 -8.17 15.67
CA LEU A 293 15.88 -8.31 16.46
C LEU A 293 15.62 -8.08 17.95
N PHE A 294 14.74 -7.14 18.30
CA PHE A 294 14.38 -6.87 19.69
C PHE A 294 13.46 -7.96 20.27
N VAL A 295 12.56 -8.53 19.46
CA VAL A 295 11.56 -9.50 19.92
C VAL A 295 12.13 -10.92 20.01
N PHE A 296 12.96 -11.34 19.03
CA PHE A 296 13.37 -12.75 18.87
C PHE A 296 14.85 -13.04 19.12
N HIS A 297 15.67 -12.06 19.50
CA HIS A 297 17.11 -12.24 19.77
C HIS A 297 17.83 -13.04 18.67
N THR A 298 17.70 -12.61 17.43
CA THR A 298 18.23 -13.31 16.24
C THR A 298 19.76 -13.44 16.28
N HIS A 299 20.29 -14.63 15.99
CA HIS A 299 21.72 -14.94 16.11
C HIS A 299 22.56 -14.58 14.88
N ASP A 300 21.96 -14.52 13.68
CA ASP A 300 22.70 -14.31 12.42
C ASP A 300 22.60 -12.85 11.93
N ILE A 301 23.11 -11.95 12.77
CA ILE A 301 23.07 -10.49 12.48
C ILE A 301 23.88 -10.14 11.23
N ALA A 302 25.03 -10.80 10.99
CA ALA A 302 25.88 -10.51 9.84
C ALA A 302 25.15 -10.76 8.52
N ARG A 303 24.43 -11.87 8.42
CA ARG A 303 23.63 -12.24 7.25
C ARG A 303 22.47 -11.24 7.01
N LEU A 304 21.79 -10.85 8.07
CA LEU A 304 20.72 -9.83 8.01
C LEU A 304 21.25 -8.47 7.57
N LEU A 305 22.43 -8.06 8.04
CA LEU A 305 23.07 -6.81 7.64
C LEU A 305 23.46 -6.83 6.15
N VAL A 306 24.10 -7.90 5.67
CA VAL A 306 24.48 -8.02 4.25
C VAL A 306 23.22 -7.97 3.35
N ALA A 307 22.20 -8.74 3.69
CA ALA A 307 20.95 -8.74 2.94
C ALA A 307 20.24 -7.37 3.01
N GLY A 308 20.17 -6.77 4.20
CA GLY A 308 19.56 -5.47 4.42
C GLY A 308 20.25 -4.37 3.62
N VAL A 309 21.59 -4.37 3.55
CA VAL A 309 22.35 -3.41 2.74
C VAL A 309 22.08 -3.61 1.24
N LEU A 310 22.12 -4.85 0.73
CA LEU A 310 21.83 -5.14 -0.67
C LEU A 310 20.40 -4.70 -1.05
N MET A 311 19.41 -5.06 -0.23
CA MET A 311 18.02 -4.67 -0.45
C MET A 311 17.81 -3.16 -0.31
N GLY A 312 18.51 -2.50 0.64
CA GLY A 312 18.50 -1.05 0.80
C GLY A 312 19.07 -0.32 -0.41
N ILE A 313 20.18 -0.80 -0.98
CA ILE A 313 20.73 -0.27 -2.23
C ILE A 313 19.75 -0.46 -3.38
N GLY A 314 19.17 -1.65 -3.50
CA GLY A 314 18.18 -1.95 -4.53
C GLY A 314 16.96 -1.04 -4.44
N LEU A 315 16.44 -0.87 -3.24
CA LEU A 315 15.32 0.02 -2.98
C LEU A 315 15.68 1.48 -3.29
N TRP A 316 16.86 1.95 -2.89
CA TRP A 316 17.33 3.30 -3.20
C TRP A 316 17.44 3.53 -4.70
N LEU A 317 17.89 2.54 -5.49
CA LEU A 317 17.94 2.63 -6.94
C LEU A 317 16.52 2.76 -7.54
N HIS A 318 15.53 2.00 -7.04
CA HIS A 318 14.13 2.11 -7.46
C HIS A 318 13.54 3.48 -7.14
N LEU A 319 13.78 4.01 -5.93
CA LEU A 319 13.18 5.26 -5.46
C LEU A 319 13.84 6.52 -6.04
N THR A 320 15.07 6.42 -6.54
CA THR A 320 15.80 7.55 -7.13
C THR A 320 15.77 7.55 -8.65
N GLU A 321 14.97 6.69 -9.26
CA GLU A 321 14.70 6.76 -10.69
C GLU A 321 14.10 8.13 -11.04
N ARG A 322 14.63 8.74 -12.10
CA ARG A 322 14.08 9.96 -12.69
C ARG A 322 14.15 9.79 -14.19
N HIS A 323 13.02 9.68 -14.82
CA HIS A 323 12.94 9.75 -16.27
C HIS A 323 12.02 10.92 -16.67
N SER A 324 12.37 11.55 -17.76
CA SER A 324 11.54 12.55 -18.40
C SER A 324 11.45 12.20 -19.89
N HIS A 325 10.26 12.10 -20.42
CA HIS A 325 10.03 11.90 -21.84
C HIS A 325 8.81 12.71 -22.30
N TYR A 326 8.75 12.91 -23.58
CA TYR A 326 7.57 13.48 -24.21
C TYR A 326 6.45 12.43 -24.23
N HIS A 327 5.28 12.80 -23.79
CA HIS A 327 4.11 11.96 -23.83
C HIS A 327 2.85 12.78 -24.09
N VAL A 328 1.85 12.09 -24.61
CA VAL A 328 0.54 12.65 -24.92
C VAL A 328 -0.46 11.95 -24.00
N HIS A 329 -1.21 12.72 -23.21
CA HIS A 329 -2.34 12.22 -22.46
C HIS A 329 -3.52 12.02 -23.39
N GLU A 330 -4.03 10.82 -23.50
CA GLU A 330 -5.25 10.55 -24.25
C GLU A 330 -6.46 11.20 -23.55
N PRO A 331 -7.46 11.65 -24.33
CA PRO A 331 -8.69 12.17 -23.74
C PRO A 331 -9.33 11.11 -22.85
N MET A 332 -9.55 11.45 -21.58
CA MET A 332 -10.10 10.52 -20.59
C MET A 332 -11.28 11.17 -19.87
N GLU A 333 -12.38 10.43 -19.76
CA GLU A 333 -13.55 10.86 -19.01
C GLU A 333 -13.67 10.03 -17.72
N HIS A 334 -13.66 10.71 -16.57
CA HIS A 334 -13.79 10.03 -15.27
C HIS A 334 -14.36 10.97 -14.19
N THR A 335 -14.66 10.38 -13.03
CA THR A 335 -15.15 11.12 -11.87
C THR A 335 -14.25 10.80 -10.69
N HIS A 336 -13.55 11.81 -10.15
CA HIS A 336 -12.80 11.68 -8.90
C HIS A 336 -12.69 13.04 -8.21
N ARG A 337 -12.22 13.01 -6.97
CA ARG A 337 -11.96 14.26 -6.24
C ARG A 337 -10.59 14.83 -6.62
N HIS A 338 -10.55 16.06 -7.09
CA HIS A 338 -9.36 16.73 -7.56
C HIS A 338 -9.31 18.22 -7.19
N THR A 339 -8.13 18.79 -7.36
CA THR A 339 -7.84 20.22 -7.42
C THR A 339 -7.23 20.51 -8.78
N HIS A 340 -7.42 21.71 -9.32
CA HIS A 340 -6.77 22.09 -10.56
C HIS A 340 -5.27 22.29 -10.33
N ASP A 341 -4.47 21.66 -11.17
CA ASP A 341 -3.04 21.87 -11.27
C ASP A 341 -2.59 21.98 -12.73
N ALA A 342 -1.29 22.02 -13.01
CA ALA A 342 -0.77 22.15 -14.37
C ALA A 342 -1.12 20.95 -15.28
N HIS A 343 -1.50 19.79 -14.71
CA HIS A 343 -1.80 18.55 -15.42
C HIS A 343 -3.29 18.18 -15.36
N HIS A 344 -4.05 18.89 -14.52
CA HIS A 344 -5.46 18.59 -14.26
C HIS A 344 -6.31 19.85 -14.44
N GLN A 345 -6.48 20.27 -15.71
CA GLN A 345 -7.30 21.40 -16.09
C GLN A 345 -8.42 20.94 -17.02
N HIS A 346 -9.64 21.40 -16.74
CA HIS A 346 -10.83 21.16 -17.54
C HIS A 346 -11.85 22.30 -17.32
N THR A 347 -12.82 22.40 -18.19
CA THR A 347 -13.90 23.39 -18.07
C THR A 347 -15.01 22.87 -17.16
N HIS A 348 -15.60 23.75 -16.36
CA HIS A 348 -16.72 23.46 -15.49
C HIS A 348 -18.05 23.73 -16.15
N GLY A 349 -19.02 22.85 -15.94
CA GLY A 349 -20.40 23.07 -16.26
C GLY A 349 -21.12 23.92 -15.20
N PRO A 350 -22.32 24.45 -15.51
CA PRO A 350 -23.09 25.27 -14.56
C PRO A 350 -23.54 24.50 -13.29
N ASP A 351 -23.58 23.17 -13.34
CA ASP A 351 -24.03 22.30 -12.26
C ASP A 351 -22.86 21.73 -11.42
N ASP A 352 -21.62 22.07 -11.75
CA ASP A 352 -20.44 21.58 -11.04
C ASP A 352 -20.27 22.26 -9.67
N PRO A 353 -19.82 21.54 -8.64
CA PRO A 353 -19.64 22.09 -7.30
C PRO A 353 -18.64 23.25 -7.30
N PRO A 354 -18.97 24.41 -6.72
CA PRO A 354 -18.04 25.53 -6.64
C PRO A 354 -16.93 25.27 -5.62
N GLY A 355 -15.71 25.69 -5.95
CA GLY A 355 -14.54 25.63 -5.06
C GLY A 355 -13.71 24.36 -5.19
N GLU A 356 -12.54 24.35 -4.56
CA GLU A 356 -11.56 23.23 -4.59
C GLU A 356 -11.25 22.73 -3.17
N PRO A 357 -11.03 21.45 -3.02
CA PRO A 357 -11.17 20.35 -3.97
C PRO A 357 -12.64 19.94 -4.17
N HIS A 358 -13.00 19.52 -5.37
CA HIS A 358 -14.37 19.10 -5.72
C HIS A 358 -14.39 17.75 -6.46
N THR A 359 -15.58 17.18 -6.64
CA THR A 359 -15.81 15.91 -7.33
C THR A 359 -16.91 16.09 -8.36
N HIS A 360 -16.61 15.86 -9.63
CA HIS A 360 -17.59 15.82 -10.71
C HIS A 360 -17.07 14.98 -11.88
N ARG A 361 -17.95 14.69 -12.82
CA ARG A 361 -17.58 14.04 -14.07
C ARG A 361 -16.95 15.10 -14.99
N HIS A 362 -15.72 14.85 -15.47
CA HIS A 362 -15.03 15.76 -16.36
C HIS A 362 -14.23 15.00 -17.43
N VAL A 363 -13.95 15.70 -18.51
CA VAL A 363 -13.18 15.20 -19.64
C VAL A 363 -11.87 15.95 -19.69
N HIS A 364 -10.74 15.21 -19.67
CA HIS A 364 -9.45 15.77 -20.02
C HIS A 364 -9.31 15.85 -21.54
N THR A 365 -8.88 16.99 -22.02
CA THR A 365 -8.45 17.14 -23.41
C THR A 365 -7.05 16.56 -23.58
N GLU A 366 -6.71 16.19 -24.80
CA GLU A 366 -5.34 15.76 -25.15
C GLU A 366 -4.33 16.82 -24.72
N LEU A 367 -3.35 16.43 -23.92
CA LEU A 367 -2.27 17.30 -23.43
C LEU A 367 -0.92 16.66 -23.71
N ALA A 368 -0.13 17.32 -24.55
CA ALA A 368 1.20 16.86 -24.94
C ALA A 368 2.27 17.73 -24.26
N HIS A 369 3.14 17.11 -23.44
CA HIS A 369 4.21 17.83 -22.74
C HIS A 369 5.35 16.91 -22.31
N THR A 370 6.43 17.51 -21.78
CA THR A 370 7.59 16.79 -21.26
C THR A 370 7.84 17.19 -19.82
N HIS A 371 7.78 16.24 -18.90
CA HIS A 371 8.17 16.44 -17.49
C HIS A 371 8.71 15.17 -16.87
N ALA A 372 9.41 15.29 -15.74
CA ALA A 372 9.78 14.14 -14.93
C ALA A 372 8.54 13.65 -14.16
N HIS A 373 8.17 12.38 -14.34
CA HIS A 373 7.02 11.79 -13.68
C HIS A 373 7.29 10.35 -13.24
N TYR A 374 6.39 9.84 -12.40
CA TYR A 374 6.28 8.44 -12.05
C TYR A 374 4.98 7.87 -12.63
N PRO A 375 4.91 6.58 -12.96
CA PRO A 375 3.66 5.96 -13.40
C PRO A 375 2.56 6.18 -12.36
N ASP A 376 1.49 6.84 -12.77
CA ASP A 376 0.29 7.08 -11.95
C ASP A 376 -0.98 6.83 -12.77
N LEU A 377 -2.16 7.22 -12.22
CA LEU A 377 -3.44 7.02 -12.89
C LEU A 377 -3.52 7.73 -14.26
N HIS A 378 -2.86 8.87 -14.40
CA HIS A 378 -2.88 9.73 -15.58
C HIS A 378 -1.71 9.49 -16.56
N HIS A 379 -0.69 8.70 -16.14
CA HIS A 379 0.55 8.47 -16.89
C HIS A 379 0.69 6.99 -17.33
N ARG A 380 -0.40 6.37 -17.80
CA ARG A 380 -0.41 5.03 -18.39
C ARG A 380 -0.56 5.14 -19.90
N HIS A 381 0.54 5.10 -20.63
CA HIS A 381 0.53 5.09 -22.09
C HIS A 381 1.68 4.22 -22.62
N GLY A 382 1.43 3.60 -23.78
CA GLY A 382 2.45 2.87 -24.53
C GLY A 382 3.43 3.82 -25.20
N HIS A 383 4.71 3.48 -25.19
CA HIS A 383 5.72 4.21 -25.95
C HIS A 383 5.91 3.52 -27.29
N ASP A 384 5.31 4.06 -28.37
CA ASP A 384 5.60 3.62 -29.72
C ASP A 384 6.98 4.15 -30.14
N HIS A 385 7.90 3.24 -30.40
CA HIS A 385 9.28 3.51 -30.84
C HIS A 385 9.41 3.86 -32.34
N ASP A 386 8.37 4.32 -33.00
CA ASP A 386 8.38 4.62 -34.44
C ASP A 386 8.22 6.12 -34.71
N HIS A 387 9.24 6.94 -34.42
CA HIS A 387 9.48 8.22 -35.11
C HIS A 387 10.95 8.65 -35.02
N GLU A 388 11.84 7.79 -35.51
CA GLU A 388 13.14 8.21 -36.05
C GLU A 388 13.13 7.98 -37.57
N SER A 389 12.62 8.95 -38.31
CA SER A 389 13.07 9.23 -39.69
C SER A 389 12.35 10.46 -40.24
N GLY A 390 13.01 11.59 -40.27
CA GLY A 390 12.47 12.79 -40.92
C GLY A 390 13.21 14.08 -40.65
N HIS A 391 14.52 14.06 -40.48
CA HIS A 391 15.29 15.28 -40.69
C HIS A 391 15.72 15.37 -42.14
N THR A 392 14.89 15.97 -42.98
CA THR A 392 15.33 16.58 -44.23
C THR A 392 15.75 18.00 -43.95
N HIS A 393 17.05 18.23 -44.02
CA HIS A 393 17.62 19.57 -44.16
C HIS A 393 17.10 20.14 -45.52
N ALA A 394 16.42 21.29 -45.45
CA ALA A 394 16.25 22.17 -46.57
C ALA A 394 16.99 23.49 -46.27
N ALA A 395 17.78 23.88 -47.24
CA ALA A 395 18.73 24.97 -47.34
C ALA A 395 18.24 26.35 -46.89
#